data_1057eaedac7ae69ba35fc73e531ed1e2
#
_entry.id   1057eaedac7ae69ba35fc73e531ed1e2
#
_cell.length_a   1.000
_cell.length_b   1.000
_cell.length_c   1.000
_cell.angle_alpha   90.00
_cell.angle_beta   90.00
_cell.angle_gamma   90.00
#
_symmetry.space_group_name_H-M   'P 1'
#
loop_
_entity.id
_entity.type
_entity.pdbx_description
1 polymer ?
#
loop_
_entity_poly.entity_id
_entity_poly.type
_entity_poly.pdbx_seq_one_letter_code
_entity_poly.pdbx_strand_id
1 'polypeptide(L)'
;MQHWRWVAACGMSAIVTFLPCERPASAEIASPQATTAATEIATIQPSEAVESFEKTFGVHRGLRRNHAKGTCASGEFVGATVAQEWSRSALFQGDRIPVLARFSVGGGNPAVADVDSALPRGMALEFRLPGDTLQHMTMVNIPIFGAATPASFNDALVAARADPETGRPDPKRLNAYMASHPDAHPLAEWSRHHRPTASYYQSIYYGIHAFLFVDVQGISHPVRWRFVPRDGVKELSAAEMASVPHDFLESGLIEKLRKGAVLWDMVVYIGEPGDPIDNPSVAWPESRRHFVAGTLSLSSATPQHGAPCENINFDPLVMSDGIAPTNDPILLFRSPAYAVSFGKRISGQ
;
A
#
# COMPACT_ATOMS: atom_id res chain seq x y z
N MET A 1 -27.86 -27.85 -59.59
CA MET A 1 -28.90 -27.67 -60.61
C MET A 1 -29.41 -26.24 -60.52
N GLN A 2 -29.28 -25.58 -61.72
CA GLN A 2 -30.01 -24.46 -62.26
C GLN A 2 -29.82 -23.12 -61.54
N HIS A 3 -29.09 -22.23 -62.09
CA HIS A 3 -29.09 -21.43 -63.38
C HIS A 3 -29.99 -20.21 -63.34
N TRP A 4 -29.32 -19.09 -63.61
CA TRP A 4 -29.63 -18.02 -64.62
C TRP A 4 -30.38 -16.80 -64.08
N ARG A 5 -30.22 -15.54 -64.55
CA ARG A 5 -29.59 -14.97 -65.74
C ARG A 5 -29.38 -13.44 -65.53
N TRP A 6 -28.43 -12.91 -66.24
CA TRP A 6 -28.19 -11.51 -66.57
C TRP A 6 -29.32 -10.83 -67.31
N VAL A 7 -29.53 -9.47 -67.06
CA VAL A 7 -29.98 -8.56 -68.12
C VAL A 7 -29.26 -7.22 -67.96
N ALA A 8 -28.57 -6.80 -69.05
CA ALA A 8 -28.02 -5.48 -69.26
C ALA A 8 -29.03 -4.60 -70.07
N ALA A 9 -29.07 -3.33 -69.80
CA ALA A 9 -29.64 -2.33 -70.72
C ALA A 9 -28.98 -0.96 -70.54
N CYS A 10 -28.30 -0.53 -71.59
CA CYS A 10 -28.08 0.79 -72.16
C CYS A 10 -28.77 2.00 -71.50
N GLY A 11 -28.09 3.07 -71.07
CA GLY A 11 -27.49 4.05 -71.98
C GLY A 11 -28.42 5.27 -72.18
N MET A 12 -28.06 6.42 -71.61
CA MET A 12 -28.35 7.77 -72.18
C MET A 12 -27.48 8.81 -71.50
N SER A 13 -26.60 9.42 -72.29
CA SER A 13 -25.77 10.58 -71.91
C SER A 13 -26.66 11.83 -71.79
N ALA A 14 -26.55 12.53 -70.68
CA ALA A 14 -27.01 13.90 -70.54
C ALA A 14 -25.82 14.77 -70.16
N ILE A 15 -25.48 15.68 -71.02
CA ILE A 15 -24.47 16.72 -70.86
C ILE A 15 -25.07 17.76 -69.89
N VAL A 16 -24.46 17.87 -68.69
CA VAL A 16 -24.78 18.95 -67.75
C VAL A 16 -23.58 19.90 -67.67
N THR A 17 -23.82 21.09 -68.12
CA THR A 17 -22.90 22.24 -68.06
C THR A 17 -22.65 22.66 -66.66
N PHE A 18 -21.39 22.63 -66.24
CA PHE A 18 -20.98 23.16 -64.92
C PHE A 18 -20.87 24.68 -64.95
N LEU A 19 -21.68 25.37 -64.15
CA LEU A 19 -21.46 26.74 -63.72
C LEU A 19 -20.54 26.72 -62.49
N PRO A 20 -19.56 27.62 -62.35
CA PRO A 20 -18.69 27.68 -61.18
C PRO A 20 -19.48 28.24 -60.00
N CYS A 21 -19.61 27.44 -58.95
CA CYS A 21 -20.14 27.85 -57.66
C CYS A 21 -19.01 28.51 -56.86
N GLU A 22 -19.09 29.83 -56.68
CA GLU A 22 -18.21 30.56 -55.77
C GLU A 22 -18.44 30.07 -54.33
N ARG A 23 -17.37 29.60 -53.67
CA ARG A 23 -17.41 29.25 -52.26
C ARG A 23 -17.44 30.52 -51.43
N PRO A 24 -18.36 30.64 -50.43
CA PRO A 24 -18.25 31.70 -49.45
C PRO A 24 -17.04 31.45 -48.55
N ALA A 25 -16.31 32.49 -48.23
CA ALA A 25 -15.16 32.48 -47.31
C ALA A 25 -15.58 31.92 -45.95
N SER A 26 -14.95 30.83 -45.56
CA SER A 26 -15.09 30.26 -44.22
C SER A 26 -14.52 31.24 -43.20
N ALA A 27 -15.37 31.80 -42.36
CA ALA A 27 -14.94 32.49 -41.16
C ALA A 27 -14.24 31.49 -40.25
N GLU A 28 -12.98 31.69 -40.00
CA GLU A 28 -12.14 30.95 -39.06
C GLU A 28 -12.63 31.30 -37.65
N ILE A 29 -13.43 30.39 -37.06
CA ILE A 29 -13.83 30.48 -35.64
C ILE A 29 -12.59 30.13 -34.83
N ALA A 30 -11.93 31.15 -34.27
CA ALA A 30 -10.87 30.97 -33.29
C ALA A 30 -11.40 30.15 -32.11
N SER A 31 -10.93 28.90 -31.98
CA SER A 31 -11.15 28.08 -30.83
C SER A 31 -10.53 28.75 -29.60
N PRO A 32 -11.23 28.92 -28.48
CA PRO A 32 -10.62 29.41 -27.27
C PRO A 32 -9.57 28.37 -26.83
N GLN A 33 -8.29 28.75 -26.86
CA GLN A 33 -7.24 27.99 -26.18
C GLN A 33 -7.57 27.98 -24.71
N ALA A 34 -8.15 26.87 -24.23
CA ALA A 34 -8.22 26.57 -22.82
C ALA A 34 -6.78 26.37 -22.32
N THR A 35 -6.23 27.42 -21.75
CA THR A 35 -4.99 27.35 -20.97
C THR A 35 -5.31 26.59 -19.68
N THR A 36 -5.37 25.27 -19.76
CA THR A 36 -5.26 24.43 -18.58
C THR A 36 -3.81 24.57 -18.12
N ALA A 37 -3.59 25.46 -17.15
CA ALA A 37 -2.44 25.36 -16.27
C ALA A 37 -2.61 24.05 -15.50
N ALA A 38 -2.17 22.93 -16.08
CA ALA A 38 -1.89 21.72 -15.34
C ALA A 38 -0.78 22.13 -14.35
N THR A 39 -1.15 22.27 -13.09
CA THR A 39 -0.17 22.36 -12.02
C THR A 39 0.66 21.08 -12.16
N GLU A 40 1.89 21.22 -12.60
CA GLU A 40 2.85 20.13 -12.67
C GLU A 40 3.05 19.66 -11.24
N ILE A 41 2.36 18.57 -10.86
CA ILE A 41 2.61 17.91 -9.58
C ILE A 41 4.04 17.42 -9.70
N ALA A 42 4.94 18.02 -8.92
CA ALA A 42 6.35 17.63 -8.87
C ALA A 42 6.41 16.12 -8.57
N THR A 43 6.72 15.32 -9.58
CA THR A 43 6.78 13.86 -9.46
C THR A 43 8.19 13.50 -9.03
N ILE A 44 8.33 13.02 -7.79
CA ILE A 44 9.59 12.45 -7.33
C ILE A 44 9.86 11.12 -8.04
N GLN A 45 11.14 10.84 -8.36
CA GLN A 45 11.54 9.56 -8.91
C GLN A 45 11.70 8.49 -7.82
N PRO A 46 11.42 7.21 -8.09
CA PRO A 46 11.60 6.12 -7.14
C PRO A 46 13.02 6.03 -6.53
N SER A 47 14.05 6.30 -7.33
CA SER A 47 15.44 6.34 -6.86
C SER A 47 15.68 7.49 -5.87
N GLU A 48 15.12 8.66 -6.11
CA GLU A 48 15.24 9.82 -5.22
C GLU A 48 14.56 9.58 -3.87
N ALA A 49 13.38 8.92 -3.88
CA ALA A 49 12.70 8.53 -2.66
C ALA A 49 13.55 7.54 -1.84
N VAL A 50 14.16 6.54 -2.49
CA VAL A 50 15.06 5.58 -1.84
C VAL A 50 16.30 6.27 -1.29
N GLU A 51 16.90 7.22 -2.02
CA GLU A 51 18.00 8.05 -1.51
C GLU A 51 17.58 8.91 -0.31
N SER A 52 16.35 9.39 -0.28
CA SER A 52 15.84 10.14 0.86
C SER A 52 15.75 9.28 2.13
N PHE A 53 15.37 8.00 2.02
CA PHE A 53 15.49 7.05 3.13
C PHE A 53 16.94 6.88 3.56
N GLU A 54 17.88 6.67 2.62
CA GLU A 54 19.31 6.52 2.92
C GLU A 54 19.88 7.76 3.62
N LYS A 55 19.51 8.96 3.17
CA LYS A 55 19.93 10.22 3.79
C LYS A 55 19.33 10.46 5.17
N THR A 56 18.15 9.87 5.45
CA THR A 56 17.44 10.06 6.72
C THR A 56 17.85 9.03 7.77
N PHE A 57 18.04 7.78 7.38
CA PHE A 57 18.29 6.65 8.30
C PHE A 57 19.68 6.04 8.19
N GLY A 58 20.51 6.52 7.26
CA GLY A 58 21.80 5.92 6.93
C GLY A 58 21.69 4.76 5.93
N VAL A 59 22.85 4.36 5.39
CA VAL A 59 22.97 3.21 4.49
C VAL A 59 23.42 1.99 5.28
N HIS A 60 22.59 0.97 5.33
CA HIS A 60 22.89 -0.32 5.92
C HIS A 60 22.94 -1.37 4.80
N ARG A 61 24.15 -1.74 4.38
CA ARG A 61 24.39 -2.61 3.22
C ARG A 61 23.70 -3.97 3.37
N GLY A 62 23.07 -4.44 2.29
CA GLY A 62 22.34 -5.71 2.27
C GLY A 62 21.00 -5.67 3.00
N LEU A 63 20.61 -4.53 3.60
CA LEU A 63 19.35 -4.38 4.33
C LEU A 63 18.33 -3.52 3.57
N ARG A 64 17.06 -3.63 3.97
CA ARG A 64 15.98 -2.79 3.45
C ARG A 64 16.20 -1.33 3.82
N ARG A 65 15.88 -0.40 2.89
CA ARG A 65 16.00 1.05 3.13
C ARG A 65 14.91 1.60 4.05
N ASN A 66 13.80 0.85 4.16
CA ASN A 66 12.77 1.09 5.15
C ASN A 66 12.36 -0.24 5.79
N HIS A 67 11.90 -0.19 7.04
CA HIS A 67 11.59 -1.41 7.80
C HIS A 67 12.78 -2.38 7.87
N ALA A 68 14.00 -1.88 8.11
CA ALA A 68 15.20 -2.69 8.12
C ALA A 68 15.22 -3.77 9.21
N LYS A 69 14.80 -3.39 10.43
CA LYS A 69 14.65 -4.30 11.57
C LYS A 69 13.37 -5.13 11.42
N GLY A 70 13.46 -6.46 11.52
CA GLY A 70 12.29 -7.32 11.37
C GLY A 70 12.47 -8.74 11.85
N THR A 71 11.35 -9.45 11.94
CA THR A 71 11.20 -10.83 12.42
C THR A 71 10.36 -11.60 11.43
N CYS A 72 10.80 -12.80 11.04
CA CYS A 72 10.02 -13.70 10.19
C CYS A 72 9.02 -14.50 11.02
N ALA A 73 7.87 -14.81 10.42
CA ALA A 73 6.91 -15.77 10.97
C ALA A 73 6.28 -16.57 9.83
N SER A 74 5.68 -17.70 10.16
CA SER A 74 4.95 -18.52 9.21
C SER A 74 3.69 -19.10 9.81
N GLY A 75 2.75 -19.44 8.94
CA GLY A 75 1.47 -20.00 9.32
C GLY A 75 0.56 -20.18 8.12
N GLU A 76 -0.71 -19.97 8.33
CA GLU A 76 -1.74 -20.16 7.32
C GLU A 76 -2.82 -19.07 7.40
N PHE A 77 -3.51 -18.86 6.30
CA PHE A 77 -4.71 -18.05 6.23
C PHE A 77 -5.88 -18.91 5.74
N VAL A 78 -7.04 -18.73 6.34
CA VAL A 78 -8.28 -19.34 5.89
C VAL A 78 -9.27 -18.25 5.57
N GLY A 79 -9.61 -18.10 4.29
CA GLY A 79 -10.61 -17.14 3.83
C GLY A 79 -12.02 -17.54 4.25
N ALA A 80 -12.85 -16.55 4.58
CA ALA A 80 -14.26 -16.75 4.87
C ALA A 80 -15.09 -16.67 3.59
N THR A 81 -16.05 -17.57 3.42
CA THR A 81 -16.87 -17.67 2.20
C THR A 81 -17.73 -16.43 1.93
N VAL A 82 -18.05 -15.63 2.95
CA VAL A 82 -18.75 -14.34 2.77
C VAL A 82 -17.95 -13.36 1.89
N ALA A 83 -16.62 -13.49 1.85
CA ALA A 83 -15.78 -12.64 1.01
C ALA A 83 -15.92 -12.95 -0.51
N GLN A 84 -16.44 -14.14 -0.87
CA GLN A 84 -16.69 -14.52 -2.26
C GLN A 84 -17.79 -13.69 -2.93
N GLU A 85 -18.68 -13.07 -2.13
CA GLU A 85 -19.67 -12.12 -2.64
C GLU A 85 -18.99 -10.86 -3.25
N TRP A 86 -17.76 -10.57 -2.84
CA TRP A 86 -17.04 -9.33 -3.16
C TRP A 86 -15.79 -9.55 -4.01
N SER A 87 -15.18 -10.73 -3.90
CA SER A 87 -13.94 -11.04 -4.62
C SER A 87 -13.90 -12.49 -5.06
N ARG A 88 -13.54 -12.69 -6.34
CA ARG A 88 -13.31 -14.03 -6.89
C ARG A 88 -11.92 -14.60 -6.54
N SER A 89 -11.13 -13.89 -5.73
CA SER A 89 -9.77 -14.32 -5.38
C SER A 89 -9.76 -15.70 -4.72
N ALA A 90 -8.80 -16.52 -5.13
CA ALA A 90 -8.53 -17.82 -4.52
C ALA A 90 -8.22 -17.71 -3.01
N LEU A 91 -7.85 -16.53 -2.54
CA LEU A 91 -7.63 -16.25 -1.13
C LEU A 91 -8.88 -16.54 -0.25
N PHE A 92 -10.08 -16.45 -0.83
CA PHE A 92 -11.35 -16.54 -0.10
C PHE A 92 -12.15 -17.81 -0.36
N GLN A 93 -11.52 -18.85 -0.92
CA GLN A 93 -12.22 -20.11 -1.23
C GLN A 93 -12.39 -21.06 -0.03
N GLY A 94 -11.88 -20.67 1.15
CA GLY A 94 -11.99 -21.48 2.37
C GLY A 94 -10.84 -22.47 2.56
N ASP A 95 -9.92 -22.55 1.61
CA ASP A 95 -8.72 -23.37 1.71
C ASP A 95 -7.73 -22.82 2.73
N ARG A 96 -6.86 -23.72 3.25
CA ARG A 96 -5.72 -23.32 4.06
C ARG A 96 -4.60 -22.85 3.16
N ILE A 97 -4.37 -21.55 3.14
CA ILE A 97 -3.35 -20.90 2.31
C ILE A 97 -2.07 -20.71 3.15
N PRO A 98 -0.93 -21.30 2.75
CA PRO A 98 0.33 -21.06 3.44
C PRO A 98 0.73 -19.58 3.39
N VAL A 99 1.21 -19.06 4.52
CA VAL A 99 1.63 -17.67 4.67
C VAL A 99 3.05 -17.57 5.19
N LEU A 100 3.88 -16.76 4.52
CA LEU A 100 5.08 -16.20 5.10
C LEU A 100 4.80 -14.77 5.53
N ALA A 101 5.11 -14.47 6.79
CA ALA A 101 4.92 -13.16 7.37
C ALA A 101 6.26 -12.51 7.75
N ARG A 102 6.31 -11.20 7.68
CA ARG A 102 7.40 -10.42 8.23
C ARG A 102 6.86 -9.28 9.06
N PHE A 103 7.20 -9.28 10.33
CA PHE A 103 7.00 -8.13 11.22
C PHE A 103 8.22 -7.22 11.17
N SER A 104 8.03 -5.92 11.46
CA SER A 104 9.13 -4.95 11.38
C SER A 104 8.84 -3.68 12.16
N VAL A 105 9.89 -2.93 12.45
CA VAL A 105 9.81 -1.53 12.90
C VAL A 105 10.14 -0.64 11.70
N GLY A 106 9.43 0.48 11.55
CA GLY A 106 9.65 1.45 10.48
C GLY A 106 11.07 2.03 10.51
N GLY A 107 11.45 2.72 9.42
CA GLY A 107 12.76 3.30 9.26
C GLY A 107 13.82 2.33 8.72
N GLY A 108 14.94 2.90 8.28
CA GLY A 108 16.06 2.17 7.68
C GLY A 108 17.15 1.76 8.67
N ASN A 109 17.08 2.18 9.93
CA ASN A 109 18.06 1.82 10.95
C ASN A 109 17.73 0.45 11.58
N PRO A 110 18.56 -0.59 11.40
CA PRO A 110 18.30 -1.90 11.99
C PRO A 110 18.51 -1.95 13.51
N ALA A 111 19.19 -0.96 14.07
CA ALA A 111 19.46 -0.85 15.50
C ALA A 111 18.49 0.10 16.23
N VAL A 112 17.32 0.40 15.64
CA VAL A 112 16.31 1.25 16.30
C VAL A 112 15.71 0.52 17.50
N ALA A 113 15.45 1.25 18.58
CA ALA A 113 14.75 0.71 19.74
C ALA A 113 13.29 0.42 19.40
N ASP A 114 12.78 -0.73 19.84
CA ASP A 114 11.40 -1.15 19.60
C ASP A 114 10.37 -0.20 20.23
N VAL A 115 10.77 0.58 21.22
CA VAL A 115 9.92 1.54 21.93
C VAL A 115 9.79 2.88 21.19
N ASP A 116 10.53 3.10 20.10
CA ASP A 116 10.46 4.36 19.37
C ASP A 116 9.02 4.59 18.84
N SER A 117 8.37 5.62 19.42
CA SER A 117 6.97 5.95 19.13
C SER A 117 6.78 6.68 17.79
N ALA A 118 7.86 7.21 17.22
CA ALA A 118 7.82 7.88 15.92
C ALA A 118 7.73 6.91 14.75
N LEU A 119 8.05 5.63 14.97
CA LEU A 119 8.13 4.63 13.92
C LEU A 119 7.00 3.60 14.00
N PRO A 120 6.23 3.42 12.91
CA PRO A 120 5.17 2.43 12.88
C PRO A 120 5.73 1.01 12.85
N ARG A 121 4.94 0.06 13.37
CA ARG A 121 5.21 -1.37 13.22
C ARG A 121 4.55 -1.87 11.94
N GLY A 122 5.28 -2.69 11.18
CA GLY A 122 4.79 -3.28 9.95
C GLY A 122 4.45 -4.76 10.10
N MET A 123 3.47 -5.22 9.31
CA MET A 123 3.20 -6.61 9.02
C MET A 123 3.08 -6.77 7.50
N ALA A 124 3.96 -7.57 6.90
CA ALA A 124 3.91 -7.94 5.51
C ALA A 124 3.63 -9.43 5.39
N LEU A 125 2.71 -9.79 4.49
CA LEU A 125 2.27 -11.17 4.27
C LEU A 125 2.47 -11.55 2.80
N GLU A 126 3.01 -12.74 2.56
CA GLU A 126 2.99 -13.44 1.29
C GLU A 126 2.08 -14.65 1.42
N PHE A 127 0.99 -14.66 0.69
CA PHE A 127 0.07 -15.79 0.56
C PHE A 127 0.45 -16.60 -0.66
N ARG A 128 0.62 -17.91 -0.50
CA ARG A 128 0.96 -18.86 -1.57
C ARG A 128 -0.29 -19.58 -2.04
N LEU A 129 -0.91 -19.03 -3.06
CA LEU A 129 -2.16 -19.51 -3.62
C LEU A 129 -1.91 -20.70 -4.58
N PRO A 130 -2.96 -21.48 -4.92
CA PRO A 130 -2.85 -22.54 -5.92
C PRO A 130 -2.28 -22.04 -7.26
N GLY A 131 -1.54 -22.91 -7.97
CA GLY A 131 -0.93 -22.60 -9.26
C GLY A 131 0.24 -21.60 -9.18
N ASP A 132 1.00 -21.63 -8.08
CA ASP A 132 2.16 -20.77 -7.83
C ASP A 132 1.85 -19.26 -7.89
N THR A 133 0.58 -18.91 -7.72
CA THR A 133 0.13 -17.52 -7.66
C THR A 133 0.43 -16.93 -6.28
N LEU A 134 0.90 -15.69 -6.24
CA LEU A 134 1.18 -14.97 -5.01
C LEU A 134 0.19 -13.82 -4.80
N GLN A 135 -0.13 -13.58 -3.52
CA GLN A 135 -0.76 -12.36 -3.07
C GLN A 135 0.11 -11.76 -1.96
N HIS A 136 0.46 -10.48 -2.08
CA HIS A 136 1.11 -9.76 -0.97
C HIS A 136 0.15 -8.77 -0.32
N MET A 137 0.28 -8.62 1.00
CA MET A 137 -0.36 -7.54 1.76
C MET A 137 0.68 -6.91 2.67
N THR A 138 0.92 -5.61 2.51
CA THR A 138 1.87 -4.87 3.33
C THR A 138 1.12 -3.82 4.13
N MET A 139 1.25 -3.86 5.43
CA MET A 139 0.41 -3.16 6.38
C MET A 139 1.26 -2.53 7.48
N VAL A 140 0.72 -1.54 8.13
CA VAL A 140 1.29 -0.89 9.32
C VAL A 140 0.24 -0.74 10.42
N ASN A 141 0.69 -0.53 11.65
CA ASN A 141 -0.20 -0.40 12.81
C ASN A 141 -0.75 1.03 13.01
N ILE A 142 -0.76 1.84 11.97
CA ILE A 142 -1.39 3.16 11.94
C ILE A 142 -2.52 3.15 10.93
N PRO A 143 -3.69 3.76 11.23
CA PRO A 143 -4.88 3.64 10.38
C PRO A 143 -4.86 4.56 9.15
N ILE A 144 -3.97 5.56 9.14
CA ILE A 144 -3.91 6.63 8.14
C ILE A 144 -2.45 6.81 7.73
N PHE A 145 -2.19 7.07 6.45
CA PHE A 145 -0.86 7.46 6.00
C PHE A 145 -0.63 8.96 6.19
N GLY A 146 0.61 9.36 6.45
CA GLY A 146 0.95 10.77 6.72
C GLY A 146 1.25 11.59 5.46
N ALA A 147 0.79 11.16 4.30
CA ALA A 147 1.00 11.85 3.03
C ALA A 147 -0.05 11.42 2.00
N ALA A 148 -0.49 12.33 1.14
CA ALA A 148 -1.40 12.05 0.03
C ALA A 148 -0.65 11.74 -1.29
N THR A 149 0.61 12.15 -1.41
CA THR A 149 1.42 12.00 -2.63
C THR A 149 2.84 11.52 -2.30
N PRO A 150 3.54 10.88 -3.27
CA PRO A 150 4.96 10.53 -3.10
C PRO A 150 5.87 11.73 -2.77
N ALA A 151 5.59 12.91 -3.34
CA ALA A 151 6.33 14.13 -3.07
C ALA A 151 6.15 14.56 -1.60
N SER A 152 4.91 14.65 -1.11
CA SER A 152 4.60 14.99 0.28
C SER A 152 5.27 14.00 1.26
N PHE A 153 5.28 12.71 0.93
CA PHE A 153 5.97 11.70 1.73
C PHE A 153 7.50 11.91 1.75
N ASN A 154 8.08 12.24 0.60
CA ASN A 154 9.51 12.57 0.52
C ASN A 154 9.87 13.79 1.37
N ASP A 155 9.02 14.83 1.34
CA ASP A 155 9.21 16.03 2.13
C ASP A 155 9.13 15.74 3.63
N ALA A 156 8.27 14.79 4.05
CA ALA A 156 8.27 14.29 5.42
C ALA A 156 9.62 13.65 5.81
N LEU A 157 10.19 12.81 4.92
CA LEU A 157 11.51 12.21 5.15
C LEU A 157 12.61 13.28 5.26
N VAL A 158 12.58 14.28 4.38
CA VAL A 158 13.53 15.40 4.43
C VAL A 158 13.38 16.20 5.73
N ALA A 159 12.15 16.46 6.15
CA ALA A 159 11.88 17.18 7.40
C ALA A 159 12.35 16.39 8.65
N ALA A 160 12.23 15.08 8.61
CA ALA A 160 12.62 14.17 9.70
C ALA A 160 14.12 13.87 9.78
N ARG A 161 14.96 14.33 8.84
CA ARG A 161 16.41 14.12 8.91
C ARG A 161 17.00 14.71 10.18
N ALA A 162 17.88 13.94 10.82
CA ALA A 162 18.61 14.44 11.96
C ALA A 162 19.51 15.61 11.54
N ASP A 163 19.56 16.63 12.38
CA ASP A 163 20.54 17.68 12.31
C ASP A 163 21.90 17.10 12.72
N PRO A 164 22.99 17.34 11.96
CA PRO A 164 24.32 16.76 12.26
C PRO A 164 24.88 17.17 13.63
N GLU A 165 24.52 18.34 14.14
CA GLU A 165 25.05 18.84 15.41
C GLU A 165 24.29 18.27 16.62
N THR A 166 22.97 18.07 16.47
CA THR A 166 22.13 17.66 17.59
C THR A 166 21.77 16.18 17.57
N GLY A 167 21.92 15.51 16.42
CA GLY A 167 21.47 14.14 16.19
C GLY A 167 19.94 13.97 16.18
N ARG A 168 19.18 15.06 16.16
CA ARG A 168 17.71 15.08 16.20
C ARG A 168 17.13 15.89 15.05
N PRO A 169 15.90 15.63 14.61
CA PRO A 169 15.24 16.49 13.63
C PRO A 169 15.13 17.94 14.11
N ASP A 170 15.38 18.89 13.20
CA ASP A 170 15.21 20.31 13.50
C ASP A 170 13.72 20.66 13.67
N PRO A 171 13.29 21.16 14.84
CA PRO A 171 11.89 21.52 15.07
C PRO A 171 11.36 22.59 14.12
N LYS A 172 12.19 23.52 13.64
CA LYS A 172 11.77 24.56 12.68
C LYS A 172 11.41 23.92 11.33
N ARG A 173 12.23 22.97 10.88
CA ARG A 173 11.99 22.24 9.63
C ARG A 173 10.74 21.37 9.73
N LEU A 174 10.52 20.68 10.85
CA LEU A 174 9.30 19.91 11.11
C LEU A 174 8.05 20.81 11.13
N ASN A 175 8.12 21.96 11.79
CA ASN A 175 7.01 22.92 11.83
C ASN A 175 6.71 23.50 10.43
N ALA A 176 7.72 23.82 9.63
CA ALA A 176 7.54 24.30 8.26
C ALA A 176 6.87 23.21 7.39
N TYR A 177 7.30 21.95 7.51
CA TYR A 177 6.66 20.83 6.84
C TYR A 177 5.19 20.71 7.24
N MET A 178 4.88 20.67 8.52
CA MET A 178 3.51 20.58 9.01
C MET A 178 2.64 21.74 8.53
N ALA A 179 3.19 22.97 8.44
CA ALA A 179 2.44 24.13 7.96
C ALA A 179 2.09 24.05 6.46
N SER A 180 2.92 23.39 5.66
CA SER A 180 2.73 23.26 4.20
C SER A 180 2.06 21.96 3.75
N HIS A 181 1.90 20.97 4.64
CA HIS A 181 1.37 19.64 4.33
C HIS A 181 0.17 19.28 5.20
N PRO A 182 -1.03 19.78 4.87
CA PRO A 182 -2.25 19.49 5.63
C PRO A 182 -2.62 17.99 5.61
N ASP A 183 -2.17 17.25 4.62
CA ASP A 183 -2.32 15.79 4.50
C ASP A 183 -1.57 15.01 5.60
N ALA A 184 -0.59 15.62 6.27
CA ALA A 184 0.11 15.02 7.40
C ALA A 184 -0.64 15.21 8.75
N HIS A 185 -1.59 16.15 8.83
CA HIS A 185 -2.26 16.52 10.09
C HIS A 185 -3.07 15.37 10.71
N PRO A 186 -3.85 14.57 9.93
CA PRO A 186 -4.65 13.48 10.50
C PRO A 186 -3.79 12.44 11.23
N LEU A 187 -2.65 12.06 10.65
CA LEU A 187 -1.73 11.13 11.31
C LEU A 187 -1.07 11.75 12.54
N ALA A 188 -0.66 13.01 12.47
CA ALA A 188 -0.07 13.72 13.61
C ALA A 188 -1.05 13.83 14.78
N GLU A 189 -2.33 14.09 14.50
CA GLU A 189 -3.39 14.12 15.52
C GLU A 189 -3.61 12.74 16.14
N TRP A 190 -3.75 11.70 15.32
CA TRP A 190 -3.88 10.33 15.80
C TRP A 190 -2.70 9.94 16.70
N SER A 191 -1.46 10.24 16.30
CA SER A 191 -0.24 9.89 17.02
C SER A 191 -0.11 10.53 18.40
N ARG A 192 -0.74 11.70 18.63
CA ARG A 192 -0.75 12.33 19.95
C ARG A 192 -1.53 11.56 21.00
N HIS A 193 -2.48 10.73 20.57
CA HIS A 193 -3.38 9.99 21.44
C HIS A 193 -3.04 8.51 21.55
N HIS A 194 -2.02 8.03 20.80
CA HIS A 194 -1.66 6.63 20.74
C HIS A 194 -0.19 6.41 21.11
N ARG A 195 0.07 5.32 21.78
CA ARG A 195 1.42 4.89 22.17
C ARG A 195 1.83 3.64 21.39
N PRO A 196 3.12 3.29 21.38
CA PRO A 196 3.58 2.04 20.80
C PRO A 196 2.83 0.84 21.41
N THR A 197 2.44 -0.10 20.57
CA THR A 197 1.81 -1.35 21.04
C THR A 197 2.80 -2.24 21.79
N ALA A 198 2.29 -3.00 22.78
CA ALA A 198 3.10 -3.82 23.66
C ALA A 198 3.74 -5.04 22.97
N SER A 199 3.26 -5.43 21.80
CA SER A 199 3.79 -6.53 21.02
C SER A 199 3.32 -6.49 19.57
N TYR A 200 3.99 -7.23 18.68
CA TYR A 200 3.49 -7.42 17.32
C TYR A 200 2.11 -8.10 17.32
N TYR A 201 1.89 -9.06 18.19
CA TYR A 201 0.64 -9.85 18.22
C TYR A 201 -0.54 -9.16 18.90
N GLN A 202 -0.34 -8.00 19.52
CA GLN A 202 -1.39 -7.15 20.10
C GLN A 202 -1.55 -5.84 19.34
N SER A 203 -1.26 -5.85 18.06
CA SER A 203 -1.37 -4.70 17.16
C SER A 203 -2.42 -4.95 16.08
N ILE A 204 -3.25 -3.96 15.79
CA ILE A 204 -4.02 -3.92 14.54
C ILE A 204 -3.06 -3.51 13.42
N TYR A 205 -3.18 -4.15 12.26
CA TYR A 205 -2.44 -3.78 11.06
C TYR A 205 -3.38 -3.37 9.95
N TYR A 206 -3.18 -2.19 9.39
CA TYR A 206 -4.05 -1.56 8.40
C TYR A 206 -3.40 -1.62 7.02
N GLY A 207 -4.18 -1.94 6.00
CA GLY A 207 -3.75 -1.87 4.60
C GLY A 207 -3.47 -0.45 4.14
N ILE A 208 -3.96 0.55 4.84
CA ILE A 208 -3.89 2.00 4.61
C ILE A 208 -4.56 2.43 3.31
N HIS A 209 -4.14 1.85 2.19
CA HIS A 209 -4.68 2.13 0.85
C HIS A 209 -6.07 1.55 0.68
N ALA A 210 -6.82 2.11 -0.25
CA ALA A 210 -7.96 1.43 -0.82
C ALA A 210 -7.51 0.49 -1.96
N PHE A 211 -8.20 -0.63 -2.10
CA PHE A 211 -8.03 -1.61 -3.15
C PHE A 211 -9.38 -1.90 -3.79
N LEU A 212 -9.39 -2.63 -4.88
CA LEU A 212 -10.61 -3.10 -5.53
C LEU A 212 -10.71 -4.60 -5.34
N PHE A 213 -11.78 -5.07 -4.71
CA PHE A 213 -12.21 -6.45 -4.82
C PHE A 213 -13.03 -6.59 -6.10
N VAL A 214 -12.72 -7.61 -6.91
CA VAL A 214 -13.43 -7.87 -8.17
C VAL A 214 -14.16 -9.19 -8.02
N ASP A 215 -15.48 -9.12 -8.11
CA ASP A 215 -16.35 -10.30 -7.95
C ASP A 215 -16.36 -11.21 -9.21
N VAL A 216 -17.14 -12.28 -9.15
CA VAL A 216 -17.25 -13.24 -10.26
C VAL A 216 -17.96 -12.66 -11.49
N GLN A 217 -18.71 -11.56 -11.34
CA GLN A 217 -19.33 -10.82 -12.44
C GLN A 217 -18.37 -9.79 -13.05
N GLY A 218 -17.21 -9.55 -12.44
CA GLY A 218 -16.25 -8.54 -12.85
C GLY A 218 -16.53 -7.14 -12.29
N ILE A 219 -17.45 -7.02 -11.35
CA ILE A 219 -17.77 -5.75 -10.69
C ILE A 219 -16.69 -5.46 -9.65
N SER A 220 -16.20 -4.22 -9.65
CA SER A 220 -15.17 -3.76 -8.73
C SER A 220 -15.80 -3.05 -7.52
N HIS A 221 -15.41 -3.48 -6.33
CA HIS A 221 -15.85 -2.95 -5.06
C HIS A 221 -14.67 -2.31 -4.34
N PRO A 222 -14.65 -0.99 -4.09
CA PRO A 222 -13.62 -0.35 -3.30
C PRO A 222 -13.62 -0.91 -1.87
N VAL A 223 -12.45 -1.31 -1.38
CA VAL A 223 -12.29 -1.88 -0.05
C VAL A 223 -11.06 -1.33 0.66
N ARG A 224 -11.12 -1.32 1.98
CA ARG A 224 -9.96 -1.25 2.87
C ARG A 224 -10.00 -2.42 3.82
N TRP A 225 -8.84 -2.91 4.24
CA TRP A 225 -8.78 -3.99 5.21
C TRP A 225 -7.87 -3.67 6.39
N ARG A 226 -8.13 -4.36 7.48
CA ARG A 226 -7.25 -4.42 8.64
C ARG A 226 -7.22 -5.82 9.22
N PHE A 227 -6.12 -6.17 9.83
CA PHE A 227 -5.97 -7.41 10.60
C PHE A 227 -6.09 -7.09 12.08
N VAL A 228 -7.13 -7.60 12.71
CA VAL A 228 -7.47 -7.35 14.13
C VAL A 228 -7.02 -8.54 14.97
N PRO A 229 -6.14 -8.34 15.97
CA PRO A 229 -5.63 -9.44 16.77
C PRO A 229 -6.72 -9.99 17.69
N ARG A 230 -6.85 -11.33 17.76
CA ARG A 230 -7.79 -11.97 18.71
C ARG A 230 -7.33 -11.89 20.16
N ASP A 231 -6.02 -11.70 20.40
CA ASP A 231 -5.45 -11.46 21.73
C ASP A 231 -5.75 -10.03 22.26
N GLY A 232 -6.50 -9.24 21.51
CA GLY A 232 -6.78 -7.83 21.83
C GLY A 232 -5.63 -6.89 21.53
N VAL A 233 -5.92 -5.60 21.60
CA VAL A 233 -4.92 -4.52 21.38
C VAL A 233 -4.41 -4.05 22.73
N LYS A 234 -3.08 -3.91 22.84
CA LYS A 234 -2.45 -3.36 24.05
C LYS A 234 -1.38 -2.35 23.66
N GLU A 235 -1.50 -1.13 24.15
CA GLU A 235 -0.45 -0.12 24.11
C GLU A 235 0.41 -0.17 25.38
N LEU A 236 1.67 0.25 25.26
CA LEU A 236 2.56 0.41 26.40
C LEU A 236 2.13 1.63 27.25
N SER A 237 2.06 1.46 28.55
CA SER A 237 2.00 2.58 29.50
C SER A 237 3.33 3.36 29.50
N ALA A 238 3.34 4.59 30.01
CA ALA A 238 4.56 5.36 30.15
C ALA A 238 5.63 4.67 31.01
N ALA A 239 5.21 3.94 32.05
CA ALA A 239 6.11 3.16 32.89
C ALA A 239 6.70 1.96 32.16
N GLU A 240 5.89 1.21 31.39
CA GLU A 240 6.37 0.12 30.55
C GLU A 240 7.35 0.61 29.50
N MET A 241 7.07 1.75 28.82
CA MET A 241 7.98 2.34 27.82
C MET A 241 9.37 2.65 28.39
N ALA A 242 9.47 3.01 29.66
CA ALA A 242 10.73 3.33 30.34
C ALA A 242 11.52 2.06 30.75
N SER A 243 10.91 0.88 30.74
CA SER A 243 11.48 -0.34 31.30
C SER A 243 11.60 -1.52 30.35
N VAL A 244 10.91 -1.48 29.19
CA VAL A 244 11.01 -2.57 28.20
C VAL A 244 12.41 -2.68 27.63
N PRO A 245 12.88 -3.90 27.33
CA PRO A 245 14.14 -4.12 26.64
C PRO A 245 14.18 -3.43 25.26
N HIS A 246 15.37 -3.14 24.75
CA HIS A 246 15.56 -2.50 23.46
C HIS A 246 14.91 -3.28 22.29
N ASP A 247 14.98 -4.61 22.32
CA ASP A 247 14.54 -5.54 21.25
C ASP A 247 13.45 -6.51 21.77
N PHE A 248 12.41 -5.98 22.41
CA PHE A 248 11.38 -6.81 23.05
C PHE A 248 10.35 -7.40 22.08
N LEU A 249 10.16 -6.81 20.90
CA LEU A 249 9.13 -7.24 19.95
C LEU A 249 9.43 -8.60 19.33
N GLU A 250 10.68 -8.83 18.91
CA GLU A 250 11.11 -10.11 18.33
C GLU A 250 11.04 -11.23 19.33
N SER A 251 11.69 -11.05 20.48
CA SER A 251 11.72 -12.07 21.53
C SER A 251 10.30 -12.39 22.04
N GLY A 252 9.47 -11.36 22.22
CA GLY A 252 8.09 -11.51 22.64
C GLY A 252 7.22 -12.28 21.66
N LEU A 253 7.38 -12.06 20.35
CA LEU A 253 6.66 -12.82 19.32
C LEU A 253 7.11 -14.28 19.28
N ILE A 254 8.43 -14.53 19.30
CA ILE A 254 8.99 -15.90 19.29
C ILE A 254 8.52 -16.67 20.53
N GLU A 255 8.58 -16.07 21.72
CA GLU A 255 8.13 -16.70 22.95
C GLU A 255 6.62 -16.99 22.94
N LYS A 256 5.81 -16.05 22.43
CA LYS A 256 4.37 -16.23 22.34
C LYS A 256 4.01 -17.40 21.43
N LEU A 257 4.65 -17.49 20.25
CA LEU A 257 4.37 -18.55 19.28
C LEU A 257 4.86 -19.95 19.72
N ARG A 258 5.85 -20.02 20.62
CA ARG A 258 6.20 -21.30 21.27
C ARG A 258 5.11 -21.84 22.19
N LYS A 259 4.24 -20.96 22.72
CA LYS A 259 3.14 -21.32 23.61
C LYS A 259 1.83 -21.63 22.87
N GLY A 260 1.71 -21.22 21.62
CA GLY A 260 0.54 -21.44 20.79
C GLY A 260 0.46 -20.45 19.63
N ALA A 261 -0.43 -20.76 18.70
CA ALA A 261 -0.65 -19.90 17.54
C ALA A 261 -1.22 -18.52 17.96
N VAL A 262 -0.90 -17.51 17.17
CA VAL A 262 -1.47 -16.15 17.28
C VAL A 262 -2.38 -15.91 16.07
N LEU A 263 -3.55 -15.34 16.35
CA LEU A 263 -4.60 -15.18 15.35
C LEU A 263 -4.96 -13.71 15.14
N TRP A 264 -5.22 -13.37 13.87
CA TRP A 264 -5.86 -12.11 13.47
C TRP A 264 -7.05 -12.39 12.56
N ASP A 265 -8.11 -11.64 12.75
CA ASP A 265 -9.22 -11.60 11.81
C ASP A 265 -8.96 -10.51 10.77
N MET A 266 -9.03 -10.87 9.48
CA MET A 266 -9.02 -9.92 8.38
C MET A 266 -10.41 -9.29 8.27
N VAL A 267 -10.54 -8.04 8.70
CA VAL A 267 -11.78 -7.27 8.58
C VAL A 267 -11.70 -6.38 7.35
N VAL A 268 -12.65 -6.55 6.44
CA VAL A 268 -12.76 -5.78 5.20
C VAL A 268 -13.91 -4.79 5.32
N TYR A 269 -13.64 -3.54 4.98
CA TYR A 269 -14.58 -2.43 4.91
C TYR A 269 -14.92 -2.15 3.45
N ILE A 270 -16.20 -2.03 3.14
CA ILE A 270 -16.70 -1.71 1.80
C ILE A 270 -16.84 -0.20 1.69
N GLY A 271 -16.23 0.38 0.65
CA GLY A 271 -16.34 1.79 0.33
C GLY A 271 -17.71 2.15 -0.24
N GLU A 272 -18.13 3.36 0.03
CA GLU A 272 -19.34 3.96 -0.53
C GLU A 272 -19.02 5.09 -1.52
N PRO A 273 -19.94 5.48 -2.40
CA PRO A 273 -19.73 6.61 -3.29
C PRO A 273 -19.31 7.88 -2.53
N GLY A 274 -18.18 8.46 -2.93
CA GLY A 274 -17.59 9.64 -2.28
C GLY A 274 -16.50 9.33 -1.27
N ASP A 275 -16.27 8.07 -0.90
CA ASP A 275 -15.10 7.72 -0.10
C ASP A 275 -13.81 7.91 -0.91
N PRO A 276 -12.76 8.49 -0.33
CA PRO A 276 -11.49 8.66 -1.03
C PRO A 276 -10.81 7.30 -1.22
N ILE A 277 -10.66 6.89 -2.49
CA ILE A 277 -10.00 5.62 -2.85
C ILE A 277 -8.57 5.82 -3.36
N ASP A 278 -8.17 7.07 -3.56
CA ASP A 278 -6.87 7.50 -4.10
C ASP A 278 -6.06 8.35 -3.10
N ASN A 279 -6.56 8.50 -1.89
CA ASN A 279 -5.91 9.29 -0.84
C ASN A 279 -5.81 8.51 0.47
N PRO A 280 -4.62 7.96 0.83
CA PRO A 280 -4.43 7.18 2.04
C PRO A 280 -4.32 8.04 3.31
N SER A 281 -4.23 9.37 3.19
CA SER A 281 -4.18 10.28 4.34
C SER A 281 -5.55 10.61 4.93
N VAL A 282 -6.62 10.14 4.30
CA VAL A 282 -8.01 10.33 4.75
C VAL A 282 -8.60 9.00 5.19
N ALA A 283 -9.05 8.92 6.43
CA ALA A 283 -9.73 7.74 6.95
C ALA A 283 -11.14 7.59 6.35
N TRP A 284 -11.60 6.35 6.19
CA TRP A 284 -13.01 6.07 5.96
C TRP A 284 -13.78 6.05 7.28
N PRO A 285 -15.09 6.37 7.28
CA PRO A 285 -15.93 6.24 8.45
C PRO A 285 -15.95 4.79 8.99
N GLU A 286 -15.80 4.63 10.29
CA GLU A 286 -15.86 3.31 10.96
C GLU A 286 -17.25 2.63 10.83
N SER A 287 -18.30 3.41 10.49
CA SER A 287 -19.64 2.92 10.25
C SER A 287 -19.84 2.23 8.90
N ARG A 288 -18.83 2.21 8.02
CA ARG A 288 -18.94 1.50 6.74
C ARG A 288 -19.24 0.03 6.94
N ARG A 289 -20.05 -0.55 6.03
CA ARG A 289 -20.30 -2.00 6.02
C ARG A 289 -18.98 -2.74 6.04
N HIS A 290 -18.86 -3.71 6.94
CA HIS A 290 -17.65 -4.51 7.06
C HIS A 290 -17.99 -5.96 7.45
N PHE A 291 -17.05 -6.85 7.20
CA PHE A 291 -17.17 -8.27 7.54
C PHE A 291 -15.79 -8.88 7.78
N VAL A 292 -15.77 -10.04 8.44
CA VAL A 292 -14.55 -10.84 8.59
C VAL A 292 -14.34 -11.65 7.31
N ALA A 293 -13.31 -11.30 6.55
CA ALA A 293 -12.97 -11.94 5.28
C ALA A 293 -12.10 -13.20 5.42
N GLY A 294 -11.56 -13.45 6.61
CA GLY A 294 -10.76 -14.63 6.89
C GLY A 294 -9.97 -14.49 8.19
N THR A 295 -9.25 -15.55 8.52
CA THR A 295 -8.41 -15.61 9.73
C THR A 295 -6.97 -15.99 9.37
N LEU A 296 -6.02 -15.16 9.78
CA LEU A 296 -4.59 -15.46 9.77
C LEU A 296 -4.21 -16.16 11.08
N SER A 297 -3.55 -17.31 10.99
CA SER A 297 -3.00 -18.06 12.12
C SER A 297 -1.50 -18.23 11.91
N LEU A 298 -0.68 -17.59 12.73
CA LEU A 298 0.77 -17.77 12.72
C LEU A 298 1.16 -18.76 13.82
N SER A 299 2.04 -19.70 13.49
CA SER A 299 2.42 -20.83 14.37
C SER A 299 3.91 -20.85 14.72
N SER A 300 4.75 -20.11 13.98
CA SER A 300 6.18 -20.03 14.28
C SER A 300 6.75 -18.65 13.97
N ALA A 301 7.82 -18.26 14.68
CA ALA A 301 8.63 -17.08 14.34
C ALA A 301 10.10 -17.36 14.60
N THR A 302 10.95 -16.68 13.82
CA THR A 302 12.41 -16.70 13.92
C THR A 302 12.97 -15.31 13.65
N PRO A 303 14.18 -15.00 14.11
CA PRO A 303 14.92 -13.83 13.60
C PRO A 303 14.94 -13.82 12.08
N GLN A 304 14.94 -12.62 11.46
CA GLN A 304 14.85 -12.55 10.00
C GLN A 304 16.10 -13.04 9.28
N HIS A 305 17.28 -12.96 9.90
CA HIS A 305 18.54 -13.30 9.24
C HIS A 305 18.60 -14.79 8.89
N GLY A 306 18.82 -15.09 7.62
CA GLY A 306 18.81 -16.45 7.08
C GLY A 306 17.41 -17.09 6.95
N ALA A 307 16.33 -16.39 7.34
CA ALA A 307 14.98 -16.92 7.28
C ALA A 307 14.31 -16.61 5.93
N PRO A 308 13.31 -17.41 5.51
CA PRO A 308 12.67 -17.28 4.18
C PRO A 308 12.14 -15.88 3.88
N CYS A 309 11.62 -15.15 4.86
CA CYS A 309 11.09 -13.80 4.63
C CYS A 309 12.16 -12.74 4.34
N GLU A 310 13.43 -13.02 4.61
CA GLU A 310 14.52 -12.05 4.39
C GLU A 310 14.61 -11.68 2.92
N ASN A 311 14.51 -12.65 2.02
CA ASN A 311 14.71 -12.46 0.59
C ASN A 311 13.46 -12.04 -0.19
N ILE A 312 12.28 -12.01 0.45
CA ILE A 312 11.05 -11.60 -0.21
C ILE A 312 11.04 -10.07 -0.40
N ASN A 313 10.69 -9.62 -1.60
CA ASN A 313 10.29 -8.25 -1.86
C ASN A 313 8.77 -8.16 -1.68
N PHE A 314 8.31 -7.78 -0.50
CA PHE A 314 6.88 -7.69 -0.20
C PHE A 314 6.23 -6.49 -0.93
N ASP A 315 6.20 -6.54 -2.26
CA ASP A 315 5.60 -5.52 -3.09
C ASP A 315 4.06 -5.60 -2.98
N PRO A 316 3.36 -4.54 -2.55
CA PRO A 316 1.90 -4.55 -2.39
C PRO A 316 1.13 -4.68 -3.71
N LEU A 317 1.78 -4.54 -4.87
CA LEU A 317 1.17 -4.74 -6.18
C LEU A 317 1.34 -6.16 -6.73
N VAL A 318 1.95 -7.08 -5.97
CA VAL A 318 1.84 -8.52 -6.24
C VAL A 318 0.47 -8.98 -5.79
N MET A 319 -0.48 -9.02 -6.73
CA MET A 319 -1.89 -9.27 -6.47
C MET A 319 -2.41 -10.46 -7.26
N SER A 320 -3.24 -11.28 -6.61
CA SER A 320 -3.97 -12.37 -7.26
C SER A 320 -5.21 -11.85 -7.98
N ASP A 321 -5.72 -12.63 -8.93
CA ASP A 321 -7.00 -12.35 -9.58
C ASP A 321 -8.11 -12.13 -8.52
N GLY A 322 -9.01 -11.18 -8.78
CA GLY A 322 -10.05 -10.77 -7.84
C GLY A 322 -9.62 -9.68 -6.84
N ILE A 323 -8.35 -9.24 -6.87
CA ILE A 323 -7.85 -8.08 -6.10
C ILE A 323 -7.06 -7.19 -7.05
N ALA A 324 -7.34 -5.88 -7.05
CA ALA A 324 -6.67 -4.92 -7.93
C ALA A 324 -6.33 -3.61 -7.17
N PRO A 325 -5.35 -2.84 -7.65
CA PRO A 325 -5.03 -1.54 -7.08
C PRO A 325 -6.09 -0.50 -7.46
N THR A 326 -6.18 0.55 -6.66
CA THR A 326 -6.82 1.82 -7.05
C THR A 326 -5.81 2.75 -7.72
N ASN A 327 -6.24 3.96 -8.09
CA ASN A 327 -5.37 5.00 -8.61
C ASN A 327 -4.67 5.82 -7.51
N ASP A 328 -4.53 5.27 -6.30
CA ASP A 328 -3.78 5.90 -5.21
C ASP A 328 -2.31 6.09 -5.64
N PRO A 329 -1.83 7.34 -5.75
CA PRO A 329 -0.49 7.63 -6.25
C PRO A 329 0.61 7.07 -5.33
N ILE A 330 0.37 6.99 -4.01
CA ILE A 330 1.31 6.36 -3.08
C ILE A 330 1.37 4.86 -3.33
N LEU A 331 0.21 4.18 -3.46
CA LEU A 331 0.17 2.74 -3.72
C LEU A 331 0.92 2.37 -5.00
N LEU A 332 0.64 3.09 -6.09
CA LEU A 332 1.26 2.83 -7.40
C LEU A 332 2.77 3.13 -7.40
N PHE A 333 3.19 4.16 -6.66
CA PHE A 333 4.60 4.52 -6.52
C PHE A 333 5.41 3.48 -5.71
N ARG A 334 4.77 2.70 -4.85
CA ARG A 334 5.46 1.73 -3.99
C ARG A 334 6.21 0.67 -4.80
N SER A 335 5.59 0.07 -5.81
CA SER A 335 6.21 -1.03 -6.57
C SER A 335 7.56 -0.63 -7.20
N PRO A 336 7.69 0.44 -8.00
CA PRO A 336 8.99 0.85 -8.52
C PRO A 336 9.99 1.26 -7.42
N ALA A 337 9.56 1.88 -6.31
CA ALA A 337 10.44 2.21 -5.20
C ALA A 337 10.96 0.94 -4.47
N TYR A 338 10.08 -0.06 -4.29
CA TYR A 338 10.46 -1.37 -3.75
C TYR A 338 11.46 -2.10 -4.66
N ALA A 339 11.30 -2.03 -5.98
CA ALA A 339 12.24 -2.61 -6.94
C ALA A 339 13.64 -2.00 -6.81
N VAL A 340 13.74 -0.66 -6.72
CA VAL A 340 15.03 0.03 -6.50
C VAL A 340 15.66 -0.38 -5.17
N SER A 341 14.90 -0.35 -4.07
CA SER A 341 15.38 -0.74 -2.74
C SER A 341 15.81 -2.21 -2.68
N PHE A 342 15.07 -3.09 -3.36
CA PHE A 342 15.40 -4.52 -3.44
C PHE A 342 16.68 -4.74 -4.25
N GLY A 343 16.83 -4.10 -5.42
CA GLY A 343 18.04 -4.17 -6.24
C GLY A 343 19.29 -3.75 -5.46
N LYS A 344 19.23 -2.62 -4.74
CA LYS A 344 20.33 -2.19 -3.85
C LYS A 344 20.65 -3.22 -2.75
N ARG A 345 19.59 -3.83 -2.16
CA ARG A 345 19.76 -4.84 -1.11
C ARG A 345 20.49 -6.08 -1.60
N ILE A 346 20.06 -6.68 -2.71
CA ILE A 346 20.63 -7.93 -3.22
C ILE A 346 22.01 -7.74 -3.84
N SER A 347 22.35 -6.52 -4.28
CA SER A 347 23.69 -6.17 -4.78
C SER A 347 24.67 -5.80 -3.65
N GLY A 348 24.25 -5.84 -2.39
CA GLY A 348 25.10 -5.53 -1.23
C GLY A 348 25.45 -4.04 -1.08
N GLN A 349 24.69 -3.17 -1.74
CA GLN A 349 24.86 -1.71 -1.64
C GLN A 349 24.24 -1.15 -0.36
#